data_4e0d09087965ef87d244ccbc6e95c262
#
_entry.id   4e0d09087965ef87d244ccbc6e95c262
#
_cell.length_a   1.000
_cell.length_b   1.000
_cell.length_c   1.000
_cell.angle_alpha   90.00
_cell.angle_beta   90.00
_cell.angle_gamma   90.00
#
_symmetry.space_group_name_H-M   'P 1'
#
loop_
_entity.id
_entity.type
_entity.pdbx_description
1 polymer ?
#
loop_
_entity_poly.entity_id
_entity_poly.type
_entity_poly.pdbx_seq_one_letter_code
_entity_poly.pdbx_strand_id
1 'polypeptide(L)'
;MLSRMKFDIDDIVTKKLDALPKTIWTSKTTRFLDPAIGGGQYVRAIEQRLRDAGHSTANIRSRVFGYEQSSLYIRFAVNKYNLVGQYVEMPYDEFFELDTTNMKKFDVVVGNPPYQTHTDNNSRAIWPAFVQKAVELATPDGYVALIHPSGWRNVRGKYDIIKDLYTTKTLNYLSIHNVQDGRKTFGASTRYDVCIAQNTDSTSKHRTAVRFEDNVTQQVNLKKLPFIPNCNLKDVMKVVAKVGEVPVEVLHSESAYVPRAKWVSKIKSNNPLIYGVRTLSKHSEPVLLWSSRNDRGHFGIPKLIWSESGDILSAGSIVDAEGKYGLTQFAYAIVDTPKNLPLIKKAFDSKEFRNIMLGCTAGTMIINHKIIATFRKDFWKDFV
;
A
#
# COMPACT_ATOMS: atom_id res chain seq x y z
N MET A 1 20.33 8.75 -24.23
CA MET A 1 18.91 9.16 -24.44
C MET A 1 18.16 9.19 -23.09
N LEU A 2 18.75 9.77 -22.02
CA LEU A 2 18.24 9.79 -20.63
C LEU A 2 17.84 11.21 -20.17
N SER A 3 17.65 12.16 -21.08
CA SER A 3 17.59 13.59 -20.71
C SER A 3 16.19 14.24 -20.76
N ARG A 4 15.08 13.50 -20.76
CA ARG A 4 13.74 14.13 -20.91
C ARG A 4 12.61 13.68 -19.98
N MET A 5 12.84 12.84 -18.98
CA MET A 5 11.86 12.68 -17.90
C MET A 5 12.28 13.55 -16.70
N LYS A 6 11.80 14.76 -16.61
CA LYS A 6 11.81 15.50 -15.34
C LYS A 6 10.84 14.80 -14.40
N PHE A 7 11.38 13.95 -13.51
CA PHE A 7 10.61 13.43 -12.41
C PHE A 7 10.26 14.56 -11.45
N ASP A 8 9.01 14.63 -11.05
CA ASP A 8 8.47 15.72 -10.21
C ASP A 8 8.73 15.47 -8.71
N ILE A 9 9.94 14.94 -8.42
CA ILE A 9 10.32 14.58 -7.07
C ILE A 9 10.46 15.81 -6.16
N ASP A 10 10.85 16.95 -6.72
CA ASP A 10 11.01 18.19 -5.96
C ASP A 10 9.64 18.74 -5.50
N ASP A 11 8.57 18.55 -6.27
CA ASP A 11 7.22 18.96 -5.89
C ASP A 11 6.71 18.14 -4.69
N ILE A 12 6.91 16.81 -4.71
CA ILE A 12 6.46 15.97 -3.60
C ILE A 12 7.29 16.20 -2.32
N VAL A 13 8.61 16.45 -2.46
CA VAL A 13 9.48 16.84 -1.34
C VAL A 13 8.98 18.14 -0.71
N THR A 14 8.70 19.16 -1.54
CA THR A 14 8.20 20.46 -1.10
C THR A 14 6.88 20.32 -0.36
N LYS A 15 5.88 19.69 -0.96
CA LYS A 15 4.55 19.48 -0.35
C LYS A 15 4.61 18.72 0.97
N LYS A 16 5.47 17.71 1.06
CA LYS A 16 5.62 16.93 2.29
C LYS A 16 6.26 17.76 3.40
N LEU A 17 7.29 18.54 3.10
CA LEU A 17 7.94 19.40 4.09
C LEU A 17 7.05 20.58 4.52
N ASP A 18 6.21 21.09 3.63
CA ASP A 18 5.25 22.18 3.93
C ASP A 18 4.08 21.70 4.81
N ALA A 19 3.81 20.40 4.83
CA ALA A 19 2.81 19.80 5.72
C ALA A 19 3.32 19.59 7.16
N LEU A 20 4.61 19.81 7.43
CA LEU A 20 5.19 19.82 8.78
C LEU A 20 4.96 21.17 9.46
N PRO A 21 4.92 21.23 10.81
CA PRO A 21 4.74 22.49 11.54
C PRO A 21 5.81 23.52 11.20
N LYS A 22 5.41 24.77 10.97
CA LYS A 22 6.34 25.86 10.64
C LYS A 22 7.39 26.12 11.73
N THR A 23 7.05 25.83 12.98
CA THR A 23 7.93 26.01 14.15
C THR A 23 9.22 25.21 14.09
N ILE A 24 9.25 24.07 13.38
CA ILE A 24 10.46 23.26 13.23
C ILE A 24 11.55 24.00 12.43
N TRP A 25 11.17 24.88 11.52
CA TRP A 25 12.10 25.62 10.65
C TRP A 25 12.75 26.80 11.38
N THR A 26 12.03 27.44 12.29
CA THR A 26 12.52 28.61 13.07
C THR A 26 13.24 28.19 14.36
N SER A 27 13.01 26.98 14.86
CA SER A 27 13.72 26.42 16.01
C SER A 27 15.21 26.30 15.74
N LYS A 28 16.05 26.66 16.71
CA LYS A 28 17.52 26.54 16.65
C LYS A 28 18.04 25.15 17.06
N THR A 29 17.18 24.28 17.57
CA THR A 29 17.56 22.99 18.17
C THR A 29 16.96 21.77 17.46
N THR A 30 15.93 21.95 16.63
CA THR A 30 15.28 20.87 15.87
C THR A 30 16.30 20.09 15.05
N ARG A 31 16.38 18.79 15.26
CA ARG A 31 17.30 17.86 14.58
C ARG A 31 16.55 17.09 13.49
N PHE A 32 17.15 17.02 12.33
CA PHE A 32 16.58 16.37 11.13
C PHE A 32 17.43 15.16 10.74
N LEU A 33 16.77 14.09 10.29
CA LEU A 33 17.41 12.91 9.71
C LEU A 33 16.71 12.53 8.39
N ASP A 34 17.53 12.30 7.36
CA ASP A 34 17.14 11.52 6.18
C ASP A 34 17.82 10.15 6.25
N PRO A 35 17.09 9.03 6.45
CA PRO A 35 17.69 7.71 6.64
C PRO A 35 18.17 7.07 5.35
N ALA A 36 17.93 7.69 4.18
CA ALA A 36 18.37 7.20 2.86
C ALA A 36 18.46 8.37 1.88
N ILE A 37 19.53 9.14 1.95
CA ILE A 37 19.73 10.43 1.27
C ILE A 37 19.52 10.34 -0.25
N GLY A 38 19.98 9.26 -0.88
CA GLY A 38 19.95 9.07 -2.33
C GLY A 38 20.52 10.26 -3.09
N GLY A 39 19.74 10.88 -3.96
CA GLY A 39 20.15 12.07 -4.71
C GLY A 39 20.18 13.38 -3.93
N GLY A 40 19.87 13.38 -2.62
CA GLY A 40 20.00 14.54 -1.73
C GLY A 40 18.82 15.52 -1.73
N GLN A 41 17.69 15.18 -2.33
CA GLN A 41 16.56 16.11 -2.49
C GLN A 41 15.98 16.59 -1.16
N TYR A 42 15.81 15.69 -0.18
CA TYR A 42 15.27 16.04 1.13
C TYR A 42 16.24 16.89 1.94
N VAL A 43 17.49 16.46 2.07
CA VAL A 43 18.50 17.20 2.83
C VAL A 43 18.76 18.57 2.22
N ARG A 44 18.77 18.69 0.88
CA ARG A 44 18.83 19.99 0.19
C ARG A 44 17.67 20.90 0.59
N ALA A 45 16.45 20.37 0.51
CA ALA A 45 15.24 21.15 0.79
C ALA A 45 15.15 21.55 2.27
N ILE A 46 15.64 20.72 3.20
CA ILE A 46 15.75 21.03 4.62
C ILE A 46 16.78 22.13 4.84
N GLU A 47 18.01 21.97 4.35
CA GLU A 47 19.07 22.99 4.53
C GLU A 47 18.66 24.33 3.92
N GLN A 48 17.97 24.33 2.77
CA GLN A 48 17.50 25.57 2.16
C GLN A 48 16.48 26.28 3.06
N ARG A 49 15.46 25.55 3.57
CA ARG A 49 14.47 26.14 4.51
C ARG A 49 15.11 26.69 5.78
N LEU A 50 16.16 26.05 6.27
CA LEU A 50 16.88 26.51 7.43
C LEU A 50 17.70 27.78 7.12
N ARG A 51 18.33 27.87 5.92
CA ARG A 51 19.00 29.10 5.45
C ARG A 51 17.99 30.24 5.31
N ASP A 52 16.85 29.97 4.70
CA ASP A 52 15.77 30.95 4.50
C ASP A 52 15.20 31.45 5.84
N ALA A 53 15.23 30.62 6.89
CA ALA A 53 14.89 30.98 8.25
C ALA A 53 16.02 31.71 9.02
N GLY A 54 17.14 32.00 8.36
CA GLY A 54 18.25 32.77 8.94
C GLY A 54 19.23 31.98 9.80
N HIS A 55 19.23 30.65 9.71
CA HIS A 55 20.18 29.82 10.46
C HIS A 55 21.58 29.84 9.82
N SER A 56 22.62 29.94 10.67
CA SER A 56 24.01 29.89 10.22
C SER A 56 24.41 28.51 9.72
N THR A 57 25.43 28.45 8.87
CA THR A 57 26.03 27.19 8.39
C THR A 57 26.44 26.26 9.54
N ALA A 58 27.03 26.80 10.61
CA ALA A 58 27.43 26.03 11.78
C ALA A 58 26.21 25.41 12.50
N ASN A 59 25.11 26.19 12.63
CA ASN A 59 23.86 25.68 13.21
C ASN A 59 23.22 24.59 12.34
N ILE A 60 23.18 24.75 11.01
CA ILE A 60 22.66 23.73 10.09
C ILE A 60 23.49 22.44 10.19
N ARG A 61 24.83 22.56 10.16
CA ARG A 61 25.75 21.42 10.27
C ARG A 61 25.51 20.61 11.55
N SER A 62 25.22 21.24 12.66
CA SER A 62 25.06 20.56 13.95
C SER A 62 23.77 19.76 14.08
N ARG A 63 22.79 19.90 13.17
CA ARG A 63 21.46 19.35 13.35
C ARG A 63 20.79 18.73 12.11
N VAL A 64 21.44 18.78 10.94
CA VAL A 64 20.98 18.05 9.74
C VAL A 64 21.86 16.84 9.54
N PHE A 65 21.24 15.66 9.52
CA PHE A 65 21.90 14.37 9.43
C PHE A 65 21.31 13.56 8.29
N GLY A 66 22.12 12.66 7.75
CA GLY A 66 21.61 11.69 6.79
C GLY A 66 22.50 10.47 6.69
N TYR A 67 21.86 9.32 6.42
CA TYR A 67 22.53 8.05 6.14
C TYR A 67 22.33 7.66 4.69
N GLU A 68 23.31 6.99 4.11
CA GLU A 68 23.26 6.45 2.76
C GLU A 68 24.22 5.27 2.65
N GLN A 69 23.81 4.20 2.00
CA GLN A 69 24.66 3.01 1.85
C GLN A 69 25.85 3.21 0.89
N SER A 70 25.87 4.30 0.11
CA SER A 70 26.91 4.56 -0.90
C SER A 70 27.52 5.94 -0.72
N SER A 71 28.83 5.97 -0.40
CA SER A 71 29.61 7.20 -0.33
C SER A 71 29.60 7.99 -1.65
N LEU A 72 29.39 7.33 -2.78
CA LEU A 72 29.29 7.99 -4.09
C LEU A 72 28.05 8.88 -4.16
N TYR A 73 26.89 8.41 -3.67
CA TYR A 73 25.68 9.22 -3.60
C TYR A 73 25.83 10.39 -2.63
N ILE A 74 26.48 10.17 -1.48
CA ILE A 74 26.77 11.25 -0.53
C ILE A 74 27.61 12.33 -1.19
N ARG A 75 28.75 11.95 -1.79
CA ARG A 75 29.64 12.91 -2.49
C ARG A 75 28.93 13.66 -3.60
N PHE A 76 28.12 12.94 -4.40
CA PHE A 76 27.32 13.55 -5.45
C PHE A 76 26.34 14.60 -4.88
N ALA A 77 25.55 14.26 -3.86
CA ALA A 77 24.58 15.15 -3.27
C ALA A 77 25.25 16.37 -2.61
N VAL A 78 26.31 16.16 -1.82
CA VAL A 78 27.07 17.22 -1.15
C VAL A 78 27.64 18.22 -2.17
N ASN A 79 28.32 17.72 -3.20
CA ASN A 79 28.93 18.59 -4.22
C ASN A 79 27.87 19.32 -5.06
N LYS A 80 26.82 18.64 -5.48
CA LYS A 80 25.76 19.19 -6.33
C LYS A 80 24.99 20.33 -5.66
N TYR A 81 24.75 20.21 -4.35
CA TYR A 81 23.88 21.13 -3.61
C TYR A 81 24.60 21.97 -2.55
N ASN A 82 25.93 21.87 -2.45
CA ASN A 82 26.73 22.54 -1.42
C ASN A 82 26.20 22.28 -0.01
N LEU A 83 25.89 21.01 0.29
CA LEU A 83 25.34 20.60 1.57
C LEU A 83 26.39 20.71 2.68
N VAL A 84 25.93 21.06 3.89
CA VAL A 84 26.80 21.31 5.06
C VAL A 84 26.48 20.43 6.25
N GLY A 85 25.41 19.64 6.20
CA GLY A 85 25.02 18.70 7.25
C GLY A 85 26.01 17.55 7.48
N GLN A 86 25.65 16.63 8.34
CA GLN A 86 26.44 15.43 8.66
C GLN A 86 25.89 14.22 7.92
N TYR A 87 26.60 13.76 6.90
CA TYR A 87 26.18 12.67 6.02
C TYR A 87 27.16 11.52 6.15
N VAL A 88 26.66 10.35 6.51
CA VAL A 88 27.47 9.17 6.86
C VAL A 88 27.11 8.01 5.96
N GLU A 89 28.14 7.35 5.43
CA GLU A 89 28.01 6.06 4.75
C GLU A 89 27.63 5.00 5.79
N MET A 90 26.51 4.34 5.58
CA MET A 90 25.98 3.31 6.47
C MET A 90 25.20 2.29 5.66
N PRO A 91 25.61 1.02 5.61
CA PRO A 91 24.82 -0.07 5.07
C PRO A 91 23.46 -0.17 5.73
N TYR A 92 22.42 -0.55 4.97
CA TYR A 92 21.06 -0.61 5.53
C TYR A 92 20.92 -1.63 6.64
N ASP A 93 21.64 -2.74 6.60
CA ASP A 93 21.63 -3.74 7.67
C ASP A 93 22.16 -3.14 8.98
N GLU A 94 23.28 -2.40 8.93
CA GLU A 94 23.80 -1.66 10.07
C GLU A 94 22.82 -0.59 10.57
N PHE A 95 22.17 0.13 9.65
CA PHE A 95 21.15 1.12 10.00
C PHE A 95 19.98 0.49 10.77
N PHE A 96 19.51 -0.70 10.36
CA PHE A 96 18.40 -1.37 11.05
C PHE A 96 18.82 -1.92 12.43
N GLU A 97 20.09 -2.24 12.63
CA GLU A 97 20.65 -2.75 13.89
C GLU A 97 21.14 -1.65 14.85
N LEU A 98 21.08 -0.37 14.45
CA LEU A 98 21.47 0.73 15.31
C LEU A 98 20.81 0.62 16.70
N ASP A 99 21.62 0.62 17.77
CA ASP A 99 21.11 0.80 19.12
C ASP A 99 20.67 2.25 19.33
N THR A 100 19.36 2.43 19.44
CA THR A 100 18.75 3.74 19.62
C THR A 100 18.60 4.16 21.09
N THR A 101 18.99 3.30 22.05
CA THR A 101 18.73 3.48 23.48
C THR A 101 19.46 4.71 24.04
N ASN A 102 20.74 4.87 23.67
CA ASN A 102 21.61 5.95 24.13
C ASN A 102 21.87 7.03 23.06
N MET A 103 21.21 6.93 21.90
CA MET A 103 21.37 7.92 20.85
C MET A 103 20.56 9.20 21.13
N LYS A 104 21.16 10.34 20.79
CA LYS A 104 20.40 11.59 20.70
C LYS A 104 19.47 11.52 19.50
N LYS A 105 18.18 11.36 19.75
CA LYS A 105 17.12 11.18 18.74
C LYS A 105 16.88 12.44 17.89
N PHE A 106 16.02 12.31 16.90
CA PHE A 106 15.72 13.35 15.92
C PHE A 106 14.28 13.84 16.09
N ASP A 107 14.08 15.15 15.97
CA ASP A 107 12.75 15.75 16.04
C ASP A 107 11.96 15.52 14.74
N VAL A 108 12.68 15.35 13.63
CA VAL A 108 12.09 15.07 12.31
C VAL A 108 12.91 14.02 11.57
N VAL A 109 12.28 12.89 11.25
CA VAL A 109 12.83 11.88 10.36
C VAL A 109 12.04 11.92 9.05
N VAL A 110 12.71 12.21 7.93
CA VAL A 110 12.05 12.44 6.64
C VAL A 110 12.84 11.82 5.51
N GLY A 111 12.17 11.17 4.57
CA GLY A 111 12.87 10.58 3.42
C GLY A 111 11.94 9.82 2.48
N ASN A 112 12.55 9.28 1.43
CA ASN A 112 11.94 8.31 0.53
C ASN A 112 12.87 7.09 0.47
N PRO A 113 12.83 6.21 1.48
CA PRO A 113 13.75 5.07 1.55
C PRO A 113 13.51 4.07 0.43
N PRO A 114 14.50 3.24 0.08
CA PRO A 114 14.34 2.20 -0.93
C PRO A 114 13.26 1.20 -0.52
N TYR A 115 12.47 0.75 -1.52
CA TYR A 115 11.34 -0.13 -1.25
C TYR A 115 11.73 -1.59 -1.14
N GLN A 116 12.78 -2.00 -1.86
CA GLN A 116 13.21 -3.40 -1.95
C GLN A 116 14.74 -3.48 -2.02
N THR A 117 15.29 -4.60 -1.55
CA THR A 117 16.67 -4.96 -1.88
C THR A 117 16.70 -5.52 -3.30
N HIS A 118 17.74 -5.19 -4.04
CA HIS A 118 18.06 -5.83 -5.32
C HIS A 118 19.13 -6.90 -5.08
N THR A 119 18.71 -8.15 -4.93
CA THR A 119 19.59 -9.32 -5.01
C THR A 119 19.18 -10.16 -6.21
N ASP A 120 20.13 -10.77 -6.89
CA ASP A 120 19.96 -11.45 -8.19
C ASP A 120 18.85 -12.52 -8.24
N ASN A 121 18.37 -13.02 -7.08
CA ASN A 121 17.37 -14.08 -7.01
C ASN A 121 16.18 -13.82 -6.05
N ASN A 122 16.22 -12.77 -5.21
CA ASN A 122 15.12 -12.49 -4.25
C ASN A 122 15.04 -11.00 -3.92
N SER A 123 14.02 -10.30 -4.42
CA SER A 123 13.75 -8.95 -3.95
C SER A 123 12.93 -9.00 -2.65
N ARG A 124 13.53 -8.53 -1.56
CA ARG A 124 12.85 -8.41 -0.26
C ARG A 124 12.41 -6.96 -0.03
N ALA A 125 11.17 -6.76 0.39
CA ALA A 125 10.71 -5.45 0.82
C ALA A 125 11.42 -5.03 2.11
N ILE A 126 12.13 -3.89 2.08
CA ILE A 126 12.86 -3.33 3.23
C ILE A 126 12.22 -2.05 3.77
N TRP A 127 11.33 -1.41 3.02
CA TRP A 127 10.66 -0.19 3.47
C TRP A 127 9.94 -0.31 4.83
N PRO A 128 9.37 -1.48 5.25
CA PRO A 128 8.77 -1.58 6.58
C PRO A 128 9.78 -1.40 7.72
N ALA A 129 11.00 -1.92 7.56
CA ALA A 129 12.07 -1.75 8.53
C ALA A 129 12.50 -0.27 8.65
N PHE A 130 12.53 0.47 7.52
CA PHE A 130 12.76 1.91 7.55
C PHE A 130 11.69 2.66 8.33
N VAL A 131 10.40 2.33 8.14
CA VAL A 131 9.30 2.98 8.87
C VAL A 131 9.44 2.73 10.39
N GLN A 132 9.69 1.47 10.79
CA GLN A 132 9.88 1.11 12.19
C GLN A 132 11.09 1.83 12.80
N LYS A 133 12.24 1.76 12.14
CA LYS A 133 13.47 2.41 12.62
C LYS A 133 13.33 3.93 12.68
N ALA A 134 12.62 4.56 11.73
CA ALA A 134 12.34 5.99 11.76
C ALA A 134 11.55 6.41 13.02
N VAL A 135 10.56 5.61 13.44
CA VAL A 135 9.81 5.86 14.68
C VAL A 135 10.69 5.66 15.92
N GLU A 136 11.55 4.64 15.93
CA GLU A 136 12.51 4.42 17.00
C GLU A 136 13.51 5.58 17.16
N LEU A 137 13.96 6.16 16.04
CA LEU A 137 14.90 7.27 16.00
C LEU A 137 14.25 8.63 16.27
N ALA A 138 12.93 8.75 16.18
CA ALA A 138 12.22 9.98 16.46
C ALA A 138 12.10 10.23 17.97
N THR A 139 12.26 11.49 18.38
CA THR A 139 11.96 11.92 19.76
C THR A 139 10.48 11.65 20.11
N PRO A 140 10.11 11.53 21.40
CA PRO A 140 8.70 11.70 21.77
C PRO A 140 8.16 13.00 21.15
N ASP A 141 6.95 12.96 20.60
CA ASP A 141 6.31 14.05 19.85
C ASP A 141 7.02 14.48 18.54
N GLY A 142 8.13 13.83 18.17
CA GLY A 142 8.83 14.05 16.91
C GLY A 142 8.03 13.56 15.70
N TYR A 143 8.39 14.05 14.52
CA TYR A 143 7.70 13.75 13.27
C TYR A 143 8.44 12.70 12.44
N VAL A 144 7.70 11.75 11.89
CA VAL A 144 8.17 10.78 10.89
C VAL A 144 7.41 11.03 9.61
N ALA A 145 8.09 11.51 8.59
CA ALA A 145 7.50 11.87 7.31
C ALA A 145 8.15 11.04 6.18
N LEU A 146 7.53 9.95 5.78
CA LEU A 146 8.10 9.01 4.80
C LEU A 146 7.19 8.81 3.59
N ILE A 147 7.83 8.42 2.47
CA ILE A 147 7.15 7.89 1.28
C ILE A 147 7.44 6.39 1.21
N HIS A 148 6.40 5.60 0.99
CA HIS A 148 6.55 4.15 0.87
C HIS A 148 5.36 3.51 0.14
N PRO A 149 5.45 2.23 -0.27
CA PRO A 149 4.37 1.53 -0.95
C PRO A 149 3.08 1.44 -0.14
N SER A 150 1.95 1.36 -0.84
CA SER A 150 0.58 1.40 -0.31
C SER A 150 0.08 0.09 0.33
N GLY A 151 0.84 -1.00 0.26
CA GLY A 151 0.39 -2.34 0.67
C GLY A 151 -0.08 -2.47 2.13
N TRP A 152 0.34 -1.59 3.02
CA TRP A 152 -0.04 -1.54 4.43
C TRP A 152 -1.51 -1.16 4.66
N ARG A 153 -2.17 -0.55 3.66
CA ARG A 153 -3.58 -0.11 3.74
C ARG A 153 -4.58 -1.25 3.56
N ASN A 154 -4.12 -2.43 3.14
CA ASN A 154 -4.98 -3.59 2.91
C ASN A 154 -5.60 -4.16 4.20
N VAL A 155 -6.61 -5.03 4.01
CA VAL A 155 -7.09 -5.92 5.06
C VAL A 155 -5.97 -6.90 5.41
N ARG A 156 -5.75 -7.13 6.66
CA ARG A 156 -4.71 -8.01 7.27
C ARG A 156 -3.77 -8.72 6.30
N GLY A 157 -2.47 -8.53 6.46
CA GLY A 157 -1.49 -9.11 5.57
C GLY A 157 -0.05 -8.85 5.99
N LYS A 158 0.86 -8.99 5.04
CA LYS A 158 2.32 -8.91 5.24
C LYS A 158 2.79 -7.61 5.93
N TYR A 159 2.02 -6.53 5.83
CA TYR A 159 2.40 -5.21 6.33
C TYR A 159 1.51 -4.70 7.48
N ASP A 160 0.85 -5.58 8.20
CA ASP A 160 0.00 -5.22 9.35
C ASP A 160 0.78 -4.46 10.41
N ILE A 161 2.04 -4.82 10.62
CA ILE A 161 2.92 -4.11 11.56
C ILE A 161 3.00 -2.61 11.27
N ILE A 162 2.96 -2.21 10.00
CA ILE A 162 2.98 -0.78 9.61
C ILE A 162 1.61 -0.15 9.83
N LYS A 163 0.53 -0.88 9.55
CA LYS A 163 -0.84 -0.41 9.84
C LYS A 163 -1.04 -0.20 11.33
N ASP A 164 -0.61 -1.16 12.14
CA ASP A 164 -0.68 -1.08 13.60
C ASP A 164 0.16 0.10 14.12
N LEU A 165 1.37 0.29 13.61
CA LEU A 165 2.22 1.41 13.96
C LEU A 165 1.53 2.76 13.66
N TYR A 166 0.96 2.94 12.47
CA TYR A 166 0.28 4.19 12.11
C TYR A 166 -1.09 4.38 12.78
N THR A 167 -1.68 3.33 13.32
CA THR A 167 -2.92 3.44 14.10
C THR A 167 -2.65 3.58 15.59
N THR A 168 -1.52 3.07 16.11
CA THR A 168 -1.09 3.30 17.50
C THR A 168 -0.41 4.64 17.69
N LYS A 169 0.39 5.08 16.73
CA LYS A 169 0.93 6.43 16.68
C LYS A 169 -0.02 7.40 16.00
N THR A 170 0.21 8.69 16.16
CA THR A 170 -0.64 9.74 15.62
C THR A 170 -0.29 10.01 14.16
N LEU A 171 -0.94 9.31 13.22
CA LEU A 171 -0.83 9.63 11.79
C LEU A 171 -1.62 10.90 11.48
N ASN A 172 -0.94 12.02 11.30
CA ASN A 172 -1.57 13.33 11.07
C ASN A 172 -2.04 13.51 9.63
N TYR A 173 -1.23 13.01 8.68
CA TYR A 173 -1.50 13.17 7.25
C TYR A 173 -1.17 11.92 6.47
N LEU A 174 -2.05 11.56 5.55
CA LEU A 174 -1.88 10.50 4.56
C LEU A 174 -2.27 11.03 3.18
N SER A 175 -1.35 11.00 2.22
CA SER A 175 -1.67 11.27 0.82
C SER A 175 -1.50 10.00 0.00
N ILE A 176 -2.56 9.60 -0.67
CA ILE A 176 -2.64 8.38 -1.46
C ILE A 176 -2.40 8.73 -2.93
N HIS A 177 -1.46 8.01 -3.55
CA HIS A 177 -1.05 8.25 -4.93
C HIS A 177 -1.21 6.99 -5.79
N ASN A 178 -1.73 7.18 -6.99
CA ASN A 178 -1.98 6.11 -7.94
C ASN A 178 -0.72 5.73 -8.77
N VAL A 179 -0.88 4.77 -9.68
CA VAL A 179 0.20 4.31 -10.58
C VAL A 179 0.67 5.39 -11.54
N GLN A 180 -0.21 6.30 -11.97
CA GLN A 180 0.17 7.41 -12.86
C GLN A 180 1.03 8.43 -12.12
N ASP A 181 0.69 8.73 -10.86
CA ASP A 181 1.52 9.55 -9.98
C ASP A 181 2.90 8.93 -9.79
N GLY A 182 2.97 7.61 -9.59
CA GLY A 182 4.25 6.90 -9.46
C GLY A 182 5.11 6.99 -10.71
N ARG A 183 4.50 6.87 -11.90
CA ARG A 183 5.20 7.08 -13.17
C ARG A 183 5.72 8.52 -13.31
N LYS A 184 4.90 9.50 -12.95
CA LYS A 184 5.27 10.91 -13.00
C LYS A 184 6.38 11.27 -12.01
N THR A 185 6.28 10.77 -10.78
CA THR A 185 7.19 11.13 -9.69
C THR A 185 8.51 10.35 -9.72
N PHE A 186 8.44 9.02 -9.99
CA PHE A 186 9.59 8.11 -9.87
C PHE A 186 9.96 7.40 -11.15
N GLY A 187 9.22 7.58 -12.25
CA GLY A 187 9.41 6.80 -13.47
C GLY A 187 8.98 5.33 -13.35
N ALA A 188 8.30 4.96 -12.27
CA ALA A 188 7.93 3.57 -11.97
C ALA A 188 6.41 3.42 -11.84
N SER A 189 5.87 2.31 -12.36
CA SER A 189 4.44 1.98 -12.24
C SER A 189 4.11 1.46 -10.85
N THR A 190 4.20 2.31 -9.84
CA THR A 190 3.95 1.96 -8.44
C THR A 190 2.94 2.89 -7.80
N ARG A 191 2.09 2.34 -6.92
CA ARG A 191 1.30 3.13 -5.98
C ARG A 191 2.16 3.42 -4.76
N TYR A 192 2.05 4.64 -4.24
CA TYR A 192 2.76 5.03 -3.04
C TYR A 192 1.92 5.93 -2.16
N ASP A 193 2.29 5.99 -0.90
CA ASP A 193 1.67 6.84 0.09
C ASP A 193 2.71 7.81 0.67
N VAL A 194 2.27 9.05 0.94
CA VAL A 194 3.01 10.01 1.76
C VAL A 194 2.39 10.01 3.14
N CYS A 195 3.15 9.58 4.14
CA CYS A 195 2.71 9.49 5.51
C CYS A 195 3.46 10.49 6.38
N ILE A 196 2.74 11.28 7.20
CA ILE A 196 3.31 12.15 8.24
C ILE A 196 2.70 11.73 9.56
N ALA A 197 3.50 11.08 10.38
CA ALA A 197 3.11 10.63 11.71
C ALA A 197 3.88 11.41 12.79
N GLN A 198 3.27 11.56 13.94
CA GLN A 198 3.92 12.04 15.14
C GLN A 198 4.16 10.87 16.09
N ASN A 199 5.34 10.79 16.68
CA ASN A 199 5.70 9.73 17.63
C ASN A 199 5.04 9.95 18.99
N THR A 200 3.71 10.07 18.98
CA THR A 200 2.82 10.23 20.12
C THR A 200 1.71 9.20 19.98
N ASP A 201 1.28 8.62 21.08
CA ASP A 201 0.22 7.61 21.05
C ASP A 201 -1.11 8.22 20.62
N SER A 202 -1.73 7.56 19.66
CA SER A 202 -2.98 8.00 19.04
C SER A 202 -4.17 7.70 19.93
N THR A 203 -5.04 8.69 20.15
CA THR A 203 -6.31 8.50 20.88
C THR A 203 -7.35 7.79 20.01
N SER A 204 -8.41 7.24 20.63
CA SER A 204 -9.56 6.66 19.91
C SER A 204 -10.35 7.68 19.09
N LYS A 205 -10.22 8.98 19.40
CA LYS A 205 -10.91 10.08 18.71
C LYS A 205 -10.05 10.70 17.60
N HIS A 206 -8.78 10.32 17.49
CA HIS A 206 -7.87 10.89 16.48
C HIS A 206 -8.43 10.70 15.07
N ARG A 207 -8.24 11.72 14.24
CA ARG A 207 -8.58 11.72 12.83
C ARG A 207 -7.36 12.13 12.01
N THR A 208 -7.06 11.33 11.01
CA THR A 208 -6.01 11.61 10.02
C THR A 208 -6.60 12.44 8.88
N ALA A 209 -5.90 13.47 8.45
CA ALA A 209 -6.21 14.15 7.20
C ALA A 209 -5.77 13.25 6.03
N VAL A 210 -6.73 12.60 5.35
CA VAL A 210 -6.45 11.71 4.22
C VAL A 210 -6.79 12.41 2.93
N ARG A 211 -5.78 12.63 2.08
CA ARG A 211 -5.94 13.05 0.68
C ARG A 211 -5.99 11.80 -0.19
N PHE A 212 -7.14 11.54 -0.77
CA PHE A 212 -7.39 10.39 -1.65
C PHE A 212 -6.89 10.62 -3.09
N GLU A 213 -6.87 9.55 -3.89
CA GLU A 213 -6.43 9.59 -5.31
C GLU A 213 -7.26 10.56 -6.18
N ASP A 214 -8.52 10.79 -5.82
CA ASP A 214 -9.43 11.75 -6.48
C ASP A 214 -9.20 13.20 -6.03
N ASN A 215 -8.14 13.47 -5.28
CA ASN A 215 -7.76 14.75 -4.68
C ASN A 215 -8.74 15.27 -3.60
N VAL A 216 -9.69 14.47 -3.15
CA VAL A 216 -10.57 14.81 -2.04
C VAL A 216 -9.81 14.58 -0.73
N THR A 217 -9.85 15.57 0.17
CA THR A 217 -9.26 15.44 1.53
C THR A 217 -10.36 15.33 2.56
N GLN A 218 -10.26 14.33 3.44
CA GLN A 218 -11.23 14.08 4.51
C GLN A 218 -10.53 13.78 5.83
N GLN A 219 -11.19 14.11 6.94
CA GLN A 219 -10.77 13.74 8.29
C GLN A 219 -11.31 12.34 8.63
N VAL A 220 -10.43 11.35 8.70
CA VAL A 220 -10.78 9.93 8.81
C VAL A 220 -10.24 9.31 10.09
N ASN A 221 -11.07 8.59 10.83
CA ASN A 221 -10.61 7.76 11.93
C ASN A 221 -10.18 6.39 11.37
N LEU A 222 -8.88 6.22 11.16
CA LEU A 222 -8.32 5.02 10.54
C LEU A 222 -8.50 3.76 11.41
N LYS A 223 -8.61 3.89 12.74
CA LYS A 223 -8.83 2.76 13.67
C LYS A 223 -10.18 2.05 13.44
N LYS A 224 -11.14 2.76 12.80
CA LYS A 224 -12.47 2.22 12.51
C LYS A 224 -12.58 1.53 11.16
N LEU A 225 -11.50 1.54 10.36
CA LEU A 225 -11.53 1.01 9.00
C LEU A 225 -10.85 -0.38 8.94
N PRO A 226 -11.50 -1.39 8.37
CA PRO A 226 -10.85 -2.69 8.13
C PRO A 226 -9.70 -2.58 7.13
N PHE A 227 -9.79 -1.64 6.18
CA PHE A 227 -8.75 -1.25 5.22
C PHE A 227 -8.96 0.23 4.83
N ILE A 228 -7.95 0.84 4.21
CA ILE A 228 -8.01 2.24 3.78
C ILE A 228 -8.14 2.27 2.25
N PRO A 229 -9.30 2.69 1.70
CA PRO A 229 -9.52 2.73 0.27
C PRO A 229 -8.69 3.84 -0.42
N ASN A 230 -8.55 3.74 -1.74
CA ASN A 230 -7.84 4.72 -2.56
C ASN A 230 -8.67 5.99 -2.79
N CYS A 231 -9.97 5.83 -2.95
CA CYS A 231 -10.96 6.88 -3.20
C CYS A 231 -12.35 6.39 -2.77
N ASN A 232 -13.38 7.24 -2.94
CA ASN A 232 -14.79 6.88 -2.72
C ASN A 232 -15.07 6.28 -1.33
N LEU A 233 -14.39 6.75 -0.27
CA LEU A 233 -14.48 6.20 1.09
C LEU A 233 -15.93 5.94 1.52
N LYS A 234 -16.82 6.91 1.29
CA LYS A 234 -18.24 6.82 1.72
C LYS A 234 -18.95 5.62 1.06
N ASP A 235 -18.76 5.43 -0.24
CA ASP A 235 -19.45 4.38 -0.99
C ASP A 235 -18.83 3.01 -0.72
N VAL A 236 -17.50 2.94 -0.58
CA VAL A 236 -16.82 1.73 -0.13
C VAL A 236 -17.32 1.29 1.25
N MET A 237 -17.44 2.23 2.20
CA MET A 237 -17.90 1.88 3.56
C MET A 237 -19.37 1.51 3.64
N LYS A 238 -20.21 1.82 2.64
CA LYS A 238 -21.61 1.34 2.59
C LYS A 238 -21.71 -0.17 2.41
N VAL A 239 -20.80 -0.77 1.64
CA VAL A 239 -20.80 -2.21 1.38
C VAL A 239 -20.05 -3.02 2.43
N VAL A 240 -19.22 -2.37 3.26
CA VAL A 240 -18.47 -3.04 4.35
C VAL A 240 -19.45 -3.41 5.48
N ALA A 241 -19.33 -4.63 6.00
CA ALA A 241 -20.11 -5.11 7.13
C ALA A 241 -19.80 -4.29 8.39
N LYS A 242 -20.87 -3.86 9.08
CA LYS A 242 -20.79 -3.19 10.38
C LYS A 242 -20.66 -4.22 11.50
N VAL A 243 -20.28 -3.77 12.68
CA VAL A 243 -20.26 -4.62 13.87
C VAL A 243 -21.62 -5.27 14.07
N GLY A 244 -21.66 -6.60 14.13
CA GLY A 244 -22.88 -7.40 14.26
C GLY A 244 -23.53 -7.82 12.93
N GLU A 245 -23.09 -7.30 11.78
CA GLU A 245 -23.54 -7.79 10.47
C GLU A 245 -22.70 -8.99 10.01
N VAL A 246 -23.35 -9.93 9.32
CA VAL A 246 -22.67 -11.10 8.74
C VAL A 246 -21.89 -10.68 7.49
N PRO A 247 -20.58 -10.93 7.41
CA PRO A 247 -19.81 -10.65 6.21
C PRO A 247 -20.02 -11.71 5.13
N VAL A 248 -19.57 -11.39 3.92
CA VAL A 248 -19.53 -12.31 2.78
C VAL A 248 -18.59 -13.48 3.10
N GLU A 249 -19.03 -14.70 2.81
CA GLU A 249 -18.17 -15.87 2.81
C GLU A 249 -17.42 -15.97 1.48
N VAL A 250 -16.10 -15.89 1.54
CA VAL A 250 -15.24 -15.98 0.37
C VAL A 250 -14.37 -17.23 0.44
N LEU A 251 -14.45 -18.05 -0.61
CA LEU A 251 -13.60 -19.21 -0.78
C LEU A 251 -12.31 -18.84 -1.52
N HIS A 252 -11.21 -19.35 -1.02
CA HIS A 252 -9.87 -19.24 -1.58
C HIS A 252 -9.10 -20.54 -1.38
N SER A 253 -8.40 -20.99 -2.41
CA SER A 253 -7.62 -22.24 -2.37
C SER A 253 -6.12 -21.95 -2.54
N GLU A 254 -5.42 -21.66 -1.43
CA GLU A 254 -4.01 -21.24 -1.48
C GLU A 254 -3.07 -22.30 -2.08
N SER A 255 -3.34 -23.59 -1.85
CA SER A 255 -2.40 -24.66 -2.25
C SER A 255 -3.06 -25.94 -2.76
N ALA A 256 -4.39 -26.03 -2.78
CA ALA A 256 -5.08 -27.28 -3.10
C ALA A 256 -4.87 -27.71 -4.55
N TYR A 257 -4.91 -26.77 -5.50
CA TYR A 257 -4.75 -27.02 -6.94
C TYR A 257 -3.79 -26.02 -7.58
N VAL A 258 -2.53 -26.15 -7.19
CA VAL A 258 -1.44 -25.42 -7.84
C VAL A 258 -1.25 -25.98 -9.25
N PRO A 259 -1.16 -25.16 -10.32
CA PRO A 259 -1.04 -25.64 -11.70
C PRO A 259 0.11 -26.61 -11.97
N ARG A 260 1.14 -26.61 -11.11
CA ARG A 260 2.30 -27.53 -11.21
C ARG A 260 2.13 -28.82 -10.41
N ALA A 261 1.01 -29.00 -9.69
CA ALA A 261 0.76 -30.22 -8.93
C ALA A 261 0.56 -31.43 -9.86
N LYS A 262 1.06 -32.58 -9.46
CA LYS A 262 0.99 -33.85 -10.26
C LYS A 262 -0.43 -34.26 -10.64
N TRP A 263 -1.44 -33.84 -9.87
CA TRP A 263 -2.86 -34.13 -10.09
C TRP A 263 -3.59 -33.06 -10.90
N VAL A 264 -2.90 -31.99 -11.34
CA VAL A 264 -3.47 -30.90 -12.16
C VAL A 264 -2.89 -30.99 -13.58
N SER A 265 -3.76 -30.89 -14.57
CA SER A 265 -3.40 -30.99 -15.99
C SER A 265 -4.22 -30.03 -16.85
N LYS A 266 -3.72 -29.77 -18.06
CA LYS A 266 -4.48 -29.13 -19.15
C LYS A 266 -5.38 -30.12 -19.91
N ILE A 267 -5.14 -31.42 -19.72
CA ILE A 267 -5.92 -32.46 -20.38
C ILE A 267 -7.24 -32.61 -19.64
N LYS A 268 -8.34 -32.61 -20.40
CA LYS A 268 -9.72 -32.73 -19.89
C LYS A 268 -9.88 -34.02 -19.07
N SER A 269 -10.44 -33.88 -17.88
CA SER A 269 -10.82 -35.00 -17.00
C SER A 269 -12.14 -34.68 -16.27
N ASN A 270 -12.49 -35.46 -15.24
CA ASN A 270 -13.81 -35.35 -14.59
C ASN A 270 -13.96 -34.10 -13.70
N ASN A 271 -12.87 -33.57 -13.19
CA ASN A 271 -12.92 -32.51 -12.17
C ASN A 271 -12.38 -31.17 -12.74
N PRO A 272 -13.23 -30.31 -13.31
CA PRO A 272 -12.81 -29.03 -13.86
C PRO A 272 -12.43 -28.03 -12.77
N LEU A 273 -11.30 -27.36 -12.97
CA LEU A 273 -10.79 -26.29 -12.11
C LEU A 273 -10.83 -24.97 -12.82
N ILE A 274 -11.34 -23.93 -12.19
CA ILE A 274 -11.20 -22.57 -12.68
C ILE A 274 -9.77 -22.08 -12.36
N TYR A 275 -9.00 -21.86 -13.43
CA TYR A 275 -7.70 -21.18 -13.38
C TYR A 275 -7.87 -19.67 -13.44
N GLY A 276 -8.86 -19.19 -14.16
CA GLY A 276 -9.23 -17.80 -14.31
C GLY A 276 -10.53 -17.64 -15.06
N VAL A 277 -11.00 -16.41 -15.16
CA VAL A 277 -12.19 -16.03 -15.92
C VAL A 277 -11.77 -15.06 -17.01
N ARG A 278 -12.04 -15.42 -18.27
CA ARG A 278 -11.83 -14.54 -19.42
C ARG A 278 -13.10 -13.75 -19.69
N THR A 279 -12.98 -12.45 -19.82
CA THR A 279 -14.09 -11.59 -20.22
C THR A 279 -14.06 -11.39 -21.72
N LEU A 280 -15.15 -11.73 -22.36
CA LEU A 280 -15.45 -11.41 -23.75
C LEU A 280 -16.49 -10.28 -23.78
N SER A 281 -16.67 -9.64 -24.94
CA SER A 281 -17.49 -8.41 -25.06
C SER A 281 -18.90 -8.50 -24.45
N LYS A 282 -19.50 -9.68 -24.38
CA LYS A 282 -20.87 -9.87 -23.86
C LYS A 282 -21.01 -10.96 -22.79
N HIS A 283 -19.98 -11.77 -22.55
CA HIS A 283 -20.04 -12.88 -21.59
C HIS A 283 -18.69 -13.19 -20.99
N SER A 284 -18.69 -13.98 -19.93
CA SER A 284 -17.48 -14.45 -19.26
C SER A 284 -17.34 -15.95 -19.46
N GLU A 285 -16.12 -16.41 -19.75
CA GLU A 285 -15.80 -17.82 -19.95
C GLU A 285 -14.74 -18.29 -18.96
N PRO A 286 -14.84 -19.54 -18.46
CA PRO A 286 -13.83 -20.13 -17.61
C PRO A 286 -12.57 -20.47 -18.39
N VAL A 287 -11.42 -20.15 -17.85
CA VAL A 287 -10.14 -20.73 -18.24
C VAL A 287 -9.92 -21.96 -17.36
N LEU A 288 -9.96 -23.14 -17.97
CA LEU A 288 -9.99 -24.38 -17.23
C LEU A 288 -8.62 -25.08 -17.16
N LEU A 289 -8.36 -25.63 -16.00
CA LEU A 289 -7.48 -26.80 -15.78
C LEU A 289 -8.36 -27.96 -15.31
N TRP A 290 -7.76 -29.12 -15.14
CA TRP A 290 -8.46 -30.34 -14.76
C TRP A 290 -7.70 -31.07 -13.66
N SER A 291 -8.41 -31.73 -12.76
CA SER A 291 -7.81 -32.49 -11.69
C SER A 291 -8.24 -33.95 -11.74
N SER A 292 -7.31 -34.86 -11.39
CA SER A 292 -7.63 -36.25 -11.10
C SER A 292 -8.30 -36.45 -9.74
N ARG A 293 -8.38 -35.41 -8.92
CA ARG A 293 -8.93 -35.39 -7.55
C ARG A 293 -9.98 -34.30 -7.41
N ASN A 294 -10.95 -34.50 -6.49
CA ASN A 294 -11.98 -33.51 -6.14
C ASN A 294 -12.20 -33.38 -4.63
N ASP A 295 -11.27 -33.88 -3.82
CA ASP A 295 -11.34 -33.86 -2.36
C ASP A 295 -10.99 -32.48 -1.76
N ARG A 296 -10.61 -31.52 -2.59
CA ARG A 296 -10.24 -30.14 -2.22
C ARG A 296 -10.80 -29.14 -3.24
N GLY A 297 -10.50 -27.86 -3.06
CA GLY A 297 -10.78 -26.82 -4.05
C GLY A 297 -12.23 -26.39 -4.16
N HIS A 298 -13.03 -26.73 -3.14
CA HIS A 298 -14.40 -26.21 -3.03
C HIS A 298 -15.39 -26.73 -4.09
N PHE A 299 -15.25 -27.98 -4.53
CA PHE A 299 -16.29 -28.68 -5.28
C PHE A 299 -17.57 -28.87 -4.47
N GLY A 300 -18.72 -29.01 -5.12
CA GLY A 300 -20.01 -29.24 -4.48
C GLY A 300 -20.62 -28.02 -3.76
N ILE A 301 -19.99 -26.85 -3.83
CA ILE A 301 -20.45 -25.62 -3.17
C ILE A 301 -20.96 -24.63 -4.19
N PRO A 302 -22.25 -24.22 -4.12
CA PRO A 302 -22.78 -23.14 -4.97
C PRO A 302 -22.04 -21.82 -4.73
N LYS A 303 -21.57 -21.17 -5.82
CA LYS A 303 -20.70 -19.98 -5.70
C LYS A 303 -20.68 -19.11 -6.94
N LEU A 304 -20.31 -17.84 -6.76
CA LEU A 304 -19.91 -16.93 -7.81
C LEU A 304 -18.40 -16.86 -7.88
N ILE A 305 -17.79 -17.13 -9.01
CA ILE A 305 -16.32 -17.25 -9.19
C ILE A 305 -15.80 -16.06 -10.02
N TRP A 306 -14.65 -15.48 -9.58
CA TRP A 306 -13.88 -14.49 -10.35
C TRP A 306 -12.39 -14.76 -10.30
N SER A 307 -11.61 -14.14 -11.19
CA SER A 307 -10.16 -14.25 -11.21
C SER A 307 -9.49 -13.41 -10.15
N GLU A 308 -8.35 -13.86 -9.63
CA GLU A 308 -7.45 -13.06 -8.80
C GLU A 308 -6.98 -11.81 -9.53
N SER A 309 -6.58 -11.94 -10.79
CA SER A 309 -5.99 -10.87 -11.60
C SER A 309 -6.88 -10.51 -12.78
N GLY A 310 -6.75 -9.27 -13.23
CA GLY A 310 -7.46 -8.73 -14.38
C GLY A 310 -7.76 -7.24 -14.21
N ASP A 311 -8.27 -6.62 -15.27
CA ASP A 311 -8.78 -5.25 -15.17
C ASP A 311 -10.12 -5.26 -14.42
N ILE A 312 -10.16 -4.55 -13.32
CA ILE A 312 -11.33 -4.50 -12.43
C ILE A 312 -12.59 -3.94 -13.12
N LEU A 313 -12.41 -3.08 -14.13
CA LEU A 313 -13.53 -2.50 -14.89
C LEU A 313 -14.14 -3.48 -15.91
N SER A 314 -13.37 -4.50 -16.29
CA SER A 314 -13.78 -5.52 -17.23
C SER A 314 -13.77 -6.94 -16.68
N ALA A 315 -13.41 -7.09 -15.40
CA ALA A 315 -13.36 -8.41 -14.77
C ALA A 315 -14.71 -9.13 -14.84
N GLY A 316 -14.68 -10.35 -15.37
CA GLY A 316 -15.85 -11.21 -15.46
C GLY A 316 -16.02 -12.11 -14.27
N SER A 317 -17.24 -12.64 -14.11
CA SER A 317 -17.55 -13.64 -13.10
C SER A 317 -18.44 -14.75 -13.65
N ILE A 318 -18.41 -15.93 -12.99
CA ILE A 318 -19.15 -17.13 -13.41
C ILE A 318 -20.01 -17.62 -12.26
N VAL A 319 -21.30 -17.86 -12.52
CA VAL A 319 -22.21 -18.51 -11.59
C VAL A 319 -22.00 -20.03 -11.68
N ASP A 320 -21.68 -20.65 -10.58
CA ASP A 320 -21.57 -22.09 -10.38
C ASP A 320 -22.62 -22.55 -9.36
N ALA A 321 -23.86 -22.64 -9.81
CA ALA A 321 -25.00 -22.97 -8.95
C ALA A 321 -24.98 -24.43 -8.45
N GLU A 322 -24.33 -25.34 -9.19
CA GLU A 322 -24.25 -26.76 -8.88
C GLU A 322 -22.96 -27.17 -8.16
N GLY A 323 -22.04 -26.23 -7.97
CA GLY A 323 -20.73 -26.53 -7.38
C GLY A 323 -19.83 -27.39 -8.26
N LYS A 324 -19.97 -27.28 -9.56
CA LYS A 324 -19.26 -28.07 -10.56
C LYS A 324 -17.75 -27.83 -10.57
N TYR A 325 -17.33 -26.59 -10.31
CA TYR A 325 -15.95 -26.18 -10.49
C TYR A 325 -15.17 -26.17 -9.16
N GLY A 326 -13.95 -26.70 -9.18
CA GLY A 326 -12.95 -26.42 -8.18
C GLY A 326 -12.22 -25.10 -8.46
N LEU A 327 -11.54 -24.57 -7.47
CA LEU A 327 -10.76 -23.32 -7.56
C LEU A 327 -9.26 -23.63 -7.53
N THR A 328 -8.50 -23.01 -8.42
CA THR A 328 -7.04 -22.91 -8.26
C THR A 328 -6.69 -21.71 -7.36
N GLN A 329 -5.41 -21.50 -7.08
CA GLN A 329 -4.94 -20.34 -6.33
C GLN A 329 -5.23 -18.97 -7.00
N PHE A 330 -5.58 -18.97 -8.29
CA PHE A 330 -5.83 -17.75 -9.07
C PHE A 330 -7.33 -17.42 -9.24
N ALA A 331 -8.20 -18.15 -8.56
CA ALA A 331 -9.63 -17.91 -8.58
C ALA A 331 -10.20 -17.85 -7.16
N TYR A 332 -11.15 -16.96 -6.97
CA TYR A 332 -11.87 -16.74 -5.72
C TYR A 332 -13.36 -16.92 -5.95
N ALA A 333 -14.11 -17.18 -4.90
CA ALA A 333 -15.55 -17.29 -5.03
C ALA A 333 -16.30 -16.75 -3.80
N ILE A 334 -17.49 -16.19 -4.04
CA ILE A 334 -18.49 -15.90 -3.00
C ILE A 334 -19.45 -17.09 -2.90
N VAL A 335 -19.67 -17.57 -1.67
CA VAL A 335 -20.68 -18.57 -1.37
C VAL A 335 -22.02 -17.90 -1.11
N ASP A 336 -23.06 -18.37 -1.81
CA ASP A 336 -24.43 -17.96 -1.55
C ASP A 336 -25.40 -19.04 -2.13
N THR A 337 -26.70 -18.84 -1.87
CA THR A 337 -27.72 -19.74 -2.43
C THR A 337 -27.76 -19.65 -3.95
N PRO A 338 -28.10 -20.73 -4.68
CA PRO A 338 -28.25 -20.70 -6.14
C PRO A 338 -29.17 -19.58 -6.63
N LYS A 339 -30.19 -19.20 -5.85
CA LYS A 339 -31.14 -18.13 -6.16
C LYS A 339 -30.46 -16.76 -6.17
N ASN A 340 -29.53 -16.50 -5.25
CA ASN A 340 -28.87 -15.21 -5.10
C ASN A 340 -27.67 -15.03 -6.06
N LEU A 341 -27.01 -16.10 -6.47
CA LEU A 341 -25.80 -16.04 -7.31
C LEU A 341 -25.97 -15.22 -8.61
N PRO A 342 -27.07 -15.33 -9.36
CA PRO A 342 -27.30 -14.45 -10.52
C PRO A 342 -27.43 -12.98 -10.17
N LEU A 343 -27.99 -12.65 -8.99
CA LEU A 343 -28.12 -11.27 -8.51
C LEU A 343 -26.74 -10.73 -8.08
N ILE A 344 -25.93 -11.53 -7.40
CA ILE A 344 -24.55 -11.17 -7.06
C ILE A 344 -23.72 -10.93 -8.33
N LYS A 345 -23.90 -11.79 -9.37
CA LYS A 345 -23.27 -11.56 -10.68
C LYS A 345 -23.70 -10.22 -11.29
N LYS A 346 -25.00 -9.91 -11.26
CA LYS A 346 -25.50 -8.63 -11.78
C LYS A 346 -24.86 -7.44 -11.04
N ALA A 347 -24.68 -7.54 -9.71
CA ALA A 347 -23.96 -6.55 -8.93
C ALA A 347 -22.49 -6.41 -9.39
N PHE A 348 -21.75 -7.51 -9.56
CA PHE A 348 -20.37 -7.52 -10.06
C PHE A 348 -20.23 -6.90 -11.46
N ASP A 349 -21.22 -7.05 -12.30
CA ASP A 349 -21.26 -6.51 -13.66
C ASP A 349 -21.69 -5.04 -13.70
N SER A 350 -22.24 -4.48 -12.60
CA SER A 350 -22.66 -3.09 -12.51
C SER A 350 -21.48 -2.11 -12.51
N LYS A 351 -21.67 -0.94 -13.10
CA LYS A 351 -20.68 0.14 -13.13
C LYS A 351 -20.41 0.67 -11.72
N GLU A 352 -21.43 0.75 -10.91
CA GLU A 352 -21.41 1.26 -9.54
C GLU A 352 -20.53 0.38 -8.65
N PHE A 353 -20.70 -0.94 -8.68
CA PHE A 353 -19.85 -1.87 -7.94
C PHE A 353 -18.39 -1.83 -8.41
N ARG A 354 -18.16 -1.78 -9.72
CA ARG A 354 -16.81 -1.67 -10.29
C ARG A 354 -16.10 -0.39 -9.84
N ASN A 355 -16.82 0.73 -9.76
CA ASN A 355 -16.27 1.99 -9.22
C ASN A 355 -15.88 1.86 -7.74
N ILE A 356 -16.66 1.13 -6.93
CA ILE A 356 -16.30 0.83 -5.54
C ILE A 356 -15.02 0.00 -5.51
N MET A 357 -14.93 -1.03 -6.34
CA MET A 357 -13.75 -1.91 -6.39
C MET A 357 -12.48 -1.19 -6.86
N LEU A 358 -12.57 -0.18 -7.73
CA LEU A 358 -11.45 0.71 -8.07
C LEU A 358 -10.89 1.39 -6.81
N GLY A 359 -11.76 1.86 -5.94
CA GLY A 359 -11.37 2.43 -4.65
C GLY A 359 -10.70 1.42 -3.71
N CYS A 360 -10.92 0.14 -3.90
CA CYS A 360 -10.40 -0.92 -3.02
C CYS A 360 -9.05 -1.50 -3.45
N THR A 361 -8.51 -1.12 -4.62
CA THR A 361 -7.31 -1.75 -5.20
C THR A 361 -6.03 -1.12 -4.66
N ALA A 362 -5.44 -1.66 -3.61
CA ALA A 362 -4.15 -1.17 -3.08
C ALA A 362 -2.93 -1.64 -3.92
N GLY A 363 -3.09 -2.64 -4.78
CA GLY A 363 -2.10 -3.12 -5.75
C GLY A 363 -2.44 -2.76 -7.18
N THR A 364 -1.78 -3.40 -8.14
CA THR A 364 -1.87 -3.01 -9.54
C THR A 364 -3.02 -3.64 -10.31
N MET A 365 -3.59 -4.79 -9.90
CA MET A 365 -4.55 -5.52 -10.77
C MET A 365 -5.38 -6.59 -10.06
N ILE A 366 -5.79 -6.41 -8.80
CA ILE A 366 -6.42 -7.52 -8.08
C ILE A 366 -7.72 -7.10 -7.43
N ILE A 367 -8.80 -7.83 -7.71
CA ILE A 367 -10.00 -7.84 -6.88
C ILE A 367 -9.66 -8.65 -5.64
N ASN A 368 -9.23 -7.98 -4.60
CA ASN A 368 -8.72 -8.64 -3.39
C ASN A 368 -9.86 -9.35 -2.65
N HIS A 369 -9.78 -10.66 -2.58
CA HIS A 369 -10.74 -11.52 -1.88
C HIS A 369 -10.90 -11.15 -0.40
N LYS A 370 -9.82 -10.72 0.27
CA LYS A 370 -9.87 -10.28 1.68
C LYS A 370 -10.70 -9.01 1.86
N ILE A 371 -10.68 -8.11 0.87
CA ILE A 371 -11.53 -6.91 0.89
C ILE A 371 -13.00 -7.30 0.71
N ILE A 372 -13.31 -8.15 -0.28
CA ILE A 372 -14.68 -8.64 -0.48
C ILE A 372 -15.18 -9.38 0.76
N ALA A 373 -14.34 -10.16 1.43
CA ALA A 373 -14.69 -10.81 2.70
C ALA A 373 -15.03 -9.83 3.84
N THR A 374 -14.77 -8.52 3.69
CA THR A 374 -15.23 -7.51 4.64
C THR A 374 -16.61 -6.94 4.30
N PHE A 375 -17.15 -7.24 3.13
CA PHE A 375 -18.46 -6.72 2.72
C PHE A 375 -19.58 -7.43 3.48
N ARG A 376 -20.70 -6.76 3.72
CA ARG A 376 -21.89 -7.39 4.30
C ARG A 376 -22.47 -8.42 3.33
N LYS A 377 -23.03 -9.49 3.86
CA LYS A 377 -23.50 -10.65 3.06
C LYS A 377 -24.45 -10.26 1.92
N ASP A 378 -25.29 -9.25 2.15
CA ASP A 378 -26.31 -8.80 1.20
C ASP A 378 -25.91 -7.52 0.43
N PHE A 379 -24.59 -7.19 0.34
CA PHE A 379 -24.07 -5.99 -0.33
C PHE A 379 -24.61 -5.81 -1.76
N TRP A 380 -24.86 -6.89 -2.44
CA TRP A 380 -25.33 -6.91 -3.82
C TRP A 380 -26.70 -6.27 -4.02
N LYS A 381 -27.54 -6.19 -2.96
CA LYS A 381 -28.86 -5.55 -3.02
C LYS A 381 -28.79 -4.07 -3.37
N ASP A 382 -27.67 -3.41 -3.16
CA ASP A 382 -27.49 -1.99 -3.50
C ASP A 382 -27.27 -1.78 -5.02
N PHE A 383 -27.11 -2.84 -5.82
CA PHE A 383 -26.71 -2.78 -7.21
C PHE A 383 -27.65 -3.51 -8.19
N VAL A 384 -28.77 -4.05 -7.73
CA VAL A 384 -29.69 -4.86 -8.54
C VAL A 384 -31.12 -4.34 -8.48
#